data_7f5be87173c39e986c5c4d70f8178080
#
_entry.id   7f5be87173c39e986c5c4d70f8178080
#
_cell.length_a   1.000
_cell.length_b   1.000
_cell.length_c   1.000
_cell.angle_alpha   90.00
_cell.angle_beta   90.00
_cell.angle_gamma   90.00
#
_symmetry.space_group_name_H-M   'P 1'
#
loop_
_entity.id
_entity.type
_entity.pdbx_description
1 polymer ?
#
loop_
_entity_poly.entity_id
_entity_poly.type
_entity_poly.pdbx_seq_one_letter_code
_entity_poly.pdbx_strand_id
1 'polypeptide(L)'
;MGEPRSAQLRIDRPGLSCLQDLGRQEGSRIGQMTGGALDQYSAAMANTLVASPSEAPLIELVAHDFAATTDTDLLIAVTGADADVTIDGRPQQQWEPILWPAGSQLAITRIRAGLRVYLGVHGSVRAPHLLGSCAPDTVLGFGAVFAAGEVCHVEVDCPTISQPWFGLPFFRLGARPHHFAGHWDIPITDGPDIAEFGSTVDRLHGHDYVVGPSSNHIGLRLGRTDQGPIPHRQTRTEVLSRGVPIGAVEVPAGDEILILHRGRGVTAGYPVLAVVTTVGLSRLGQARPGDTVRFRPVSTATAIADLRRQQAHLHDVGTRVRTAFTSLASLNSPTRSPLSAPQLQSPTDHRTVGEPHELH
;
A
#
# COMPACT_ATOMS: atom_id res chain seq x y z
N MET A 1 31.91 1.84 1.99
CA MET A 1 30.50 1.77 2.45
C MET A 1 30.45 2.66 3.68
N GLY A 2 29.72 3.79 3.62
CA GLY A 2 29.49 4.65 4.78
C GLY A 2 28.61 3.89 5.80
N GLU A 3 28.74 4.23 7.08
CA GLU A 3 27.83 3.68 8.09
C GLU A 3 26.38 4.04 7.74
N PRO A 4 25.43 3.10 7.91
CA PRO A 4 24.02 3.39 7.67
C PRO A 4 23.60 4.57 8.55
N ARG A 5 22.98 5.56 7.96
CA ARG A 5 22.43 6.71 8.70
C ARG A 5 21.11 6.29 9.32
N SER A 6 20.94 6.58 10.61
CA SER A 6 19.67 6.35 11.30
C SER A 6 18.89 7.67 11.34
N ALA A 7 17.71 7.67 10.75
CA ALA A 7 16.75 8.76 10.87
C ALA A 7 15.76 8.45 12.00
N GLN A 8 15.27 9.52 12.65
CA GLN A 8 14.24 9.43 13.67
C GLN A 8 12.95 10.10 13.18
N LEU A 9 11.87 9.34 13.16
CA LEU A 9 10.51 9.85 13.00
C LEU A 9 9.87 10.00 14.37
N ARG A 10 9.62 11.22 14.79
CA ARG A 10 8.86 11.50 16.01
C ARG A 10 7.38 11.61 15.65
N ILE A 11 6.56 10.82 16.28
CA ILE A 11 5.11 10.82 16.08
C ILE A 11 4.49 11.94 16.91
N ASP A 12 4.05 13.01 16.26
CA ASP A 12 3.45 14.18 16.94
C ASP A 12 1.96 13.95 17.22
N ARG A 13 1.24 13.39 16.24
CA ARG A 13 -0.17 13.01 16.35
C ARG A 13 -0.33 11.59 15.80
N PRO A 14 -0.52 10.60 16.66
CA PRO A 14 -0.55 9.19 16.21
C PRO A 14 -1.85 8.82 15.47
N GLY A 15 -2.99 9.40 15.84
CA GLY A 15 -4.29 8.86 15.40
C GLY A 15 -4.44 7.39 15.80
N LEU A 16 -4.95 6.57 14.89
CA LEU A 16 -4.88 5.12 14.97
C LEU A 16 -3.83 4.62 13.97
N SER A 17 -2.56 4.68 14.37
CA SER A 17 -1.45 4.26 13.52
C SER A 17 -0.57 3.23 14.20
N CYS A 18 0.01 2.33 13.42
CA CYS A 18 0.91 1.28 13.90
C CYS A 18 1.91 0.90 12.82
N LEU A 19 2.95 0.17 13.20
CA LEU A 19 3.78 -0.54 12.22
C LEU A 19 3.00 -1.69 11.62
N GLN A 20 3.15 -1.87 10.31
CA GLN A 20 2.45 -2.88 9.54
C GLN A 20 3.35 -3.40 8.43
N ASP A 21 3.09 -4.61 7.95
CA ASP A 21 3.68 -5.22 6.76
C ASP A 21 2.65 -6.07 6.01
N LEU A 22 3.09 -6.99 5.16
CA LEU A 22 2.19 -7.88 4.44
C LEU A 22 1.75 -9.13 5.24
N GLY A 23 2.17 -9.26 6.50
CA GLY A 23 1.71 -10.27 7.44
C GLY A 23 2.54 -11.55 7.50
N ARG A 24 2.19 -12.43 8.46
CA ARG A 24 2.83 -13.70 8.82
C ARG A 24 2.37 -14.82 7.90
N GLN A 25 3.01 -14.99 6.75
CA GLN A 25 2.57 -15.99 5.74
C GLN A 25 2.59 -17.42 6.30
N GLU A 26 3.57 -17.77 7.13
CA GLU A 26 3.72 -19.10 7.72
C GLU A 26 2.93 -19.29 9.03
N GLY A 27 2.36 -18.23 9.59
CA GLY A 27 1.66 -18.26 10.87
C GLY A 27 0.49 -19.26 10.90
N SER A 28 -0.25 -19.39 9.81
CA SER A 28 -1.40 -20.29 9.71
C SER A 28 -1.05 -21.77 9.93
N ARG A 29 0.18 -22.19 9.65
CA ARG A 29 0.64 -23.59 9.87
C ARG A 29 0.68 -23.98 11.33
N ILE A 30 0.80 -23.01 12.23
CA ILE A 30 0.85 -23.22 13.67
C ILE A 30 -0.36 -22.64 14.39
N GLY A 31 -1.43 -22.36 13.67
CA GLY A 31 -2.67 -21.82 14.24
C GLY A 31 -2.67 -20.31 14.49
N GLN A 32 -1.61 -19.59 14.05
CA GLN A 32 -1.47 -18.16 14.24
C GLN A 32 -2.12 -17.38 13.10
N MET A 33 -2.79 -16.28 13.42
CA MET A 33 -3.38 -15.41 12.39
C MET A 33 -2.31 -14.83 11.46
N THR A 34 -2.67 -14.66 10.18
CA THR A 34 -1.77 -14.08 9.19
C THR A 34 -1.47 -12.61 9.48
N GLY A 35 -2.47 -11.83 9.88
CA GLY A 35 -2.32 -10.39 10.09
C GLY A 35 -1.93 -9.65 8.80
N GLY A 36 -1.28 -8.50 8.99
CA GLY A 36 -0.82 -7.67 7.88
C GLY A 36 -1.84 -6.67 7.37
N ALA A 37 -1.36 -5.75 6.56
CA ALA A 37 -2.18 -4.72 5.91
C ALA A 37 -3.42 -5.33 5.26
N LEU A 38 -4.60 -4.76 5.50
CA LEU A 38 -5.83 -5.26 4.89
C LEU A 38 -5.89 -4.92 3.41
N ASP A 39 -5.37 -3.76 3.01
CA ASP A 39 -5.14 -3.39 1.62
C ASP A 39 -3.69 -3.66 1.24
N GLN A 40 -3.40 -4.91 0.91
CA GLN A 40 -2.06 -5.38 0.53
C GLN A 40 -1.49 -4.65 -0.69
N TYR A 41 -2.36 -4.27 -1.63
CA TYR A 41 -1.92 -3.59 -2.84
C TYR A 41 -1.40 -2.18 -2.53
N SER A 42 -2.15 -1.39 -1.76
CA SER A 42 -1.72 -0.03 -1.40
C SER A 42 -0.48 -0.05 -0.52
N ALA A 43 -0.38 -0.99 0.45
CA ALA A 43 0.79 -1.15 1.30
C ALA A 43 2.04 -1.50 0.48
N ALA A 44 1.96 -2.51 -0.39
CA ALA A 44 3.06 -2.88 -1.28
C ALA A 44 3.47 -1.74 -2.23
N MET A 45 2.49 -0.97 -2.73
CA MET A 45 2.75 0.16 -3.62
C MET A 45 3.46 1.31 -2.90
N ALA A 46 3.12 1.60 -1.63
CA ALA A 46 3.82 2.62 -0.83
C ALA A 46 5.32 2.33 -0.77
N ASN A 47 5.69 1.09 -0.43
CA ASN A 47 7.07 0.66 -0.37
C ASN A 47 7.73 0.63 -1.77
N THR A 48 7.02 0.15 -2.79
CA THR A 48 7.52 0.10 -4.17
C THR A 48 7.89 1.49 -4.69
N LEU A 49 7.06 2.51 -4.41
CA LEU A 49 7.28 3.90 -4.86
C LEU A 49 8.54 4.54 -4.27
N VAL A 50 9.01 4.06 -3.14
CA VAL A 50 10.25 4.52 -2.49
C VAL A 50 11.41 3.56 -2.66
N ALA A 51 11.33 2.60 -3.58
CA ALA A 51 12.33 1.58 -3.85
C ALA A 51 12.68 0.68 -2.65
N SER A 52 11.78 0.56 -1.68
CA SER A 52 11.88 -0.42 -0.59
C SER A 52 11.26 -1.76 -1.00
N PRO A 53 11.65 -2.89 -0.37
CA PRO A 53 10.97 -4.17 -0.57
C PRO A 53 9.46 -4.04 -0.32
N SER A 54 8.64 -4.64 -1.15
CA SER A 54 7.17 -4.50 -1.07
C SER A 54 6.59 -4.95 0.28
N GLU A 55 7.26 -5.89 0.93
CA GLU A 55 6.90 -6.48 2.23
C GLU A 55 7.56 -5.80 3.44
N ALA A 56 8.38 -4.76 3.21
CA ALA A 56 9.06 -4.06 4.30
C ALA A 56 8.05 -3.42 5.28
N PRO A 57 8.44 -3.27 6.57
CA PRO A 57 7.64 -2.52 7.52
C PRO A 57 7.34 -1.10 7.04
N LEU A 58 6.10 -0.67 7.28
CA LEU A 58 5.60 0.67 6.96
C LEU A 58 4.64 1.14 8.06
N ILE A 59 4.15 2.37 7.97
CA ILE A 59 3.15 2.89 8.91
C ILE A 59 1.77 2.81 8.26
N GLU A 60 0.84 2.09 8.91
CA GLU A 60 -0.58 2.09 8.57
C GLU A 60 -1.33 3.09 9.47
N LEU A 61 -2.21 3.88 8.88
CA LEU A 61 -3.11 4.81 9.56
C LEU A 61 -4.56 4.42 9.25
N VAL A 62 -5.42 4.45 10.25
CA VAL A 62 -6.82 4.08 10.10
C VAL A 62 -7.73 5.22 10.54
N ALA A 63 -8.49 5.77 9.62
CA ALA A 63 -9.61 6.71 9.84
C ALA A 63 -9.29 8.04 10.56
N HIS A 64 -8.11 8.23 11.12
CA HIS A 64 -7.75 9.38 11.94
C HIS A 64 -6.61 10.20 11.34
N ASP A 65 -6.53 11.48 11.73
CA ASP A 65 -5.43 12.37 11.37
C ASP A 65 -4.12 11.90 12.01
N PHE A 66 -3.03 12.08 11.27
CA PHE A 66 -1.67 11.74 11.67
C PHE A 66 -0.73 12.92 11.43
N ALA A 67 0.27 13.10 12.29
CA ALA A 67 1.38 14.00 12.03
C ALA A 67 2.67 13.45 12.66
N ALA A 68 3.78 13.67 11.97
CA ALA A 68 5.11 13.28 12.44
C ALA A 68 6.17 14.27 11.93
N THR A 69 7.31 14.33 12.62
CA THR A 69 8.47 15.15 12.27
C THR A 69 9.69 14.23 12.10
N THR A 70 10.56 14.54 11.14
CA THR A 70 11.81 13.81 10.93
C THR A 70 13.03 14.67 11.22
N ASP A 71 14.12 14.08 11.73
CA ASP A 71 15.42 14.74 11.96
C ASP A 71 16.34 14.71 10.73
N THR A 72 15.96 13.96 9.69
CA THR A 72 16.77 13.71 8.49
C THR A 72 15.88 13.77 7.26
N ASP A 73 16.42 14.22 6.12
CA ASP A 73 15.71 14.18 4.85
C ASP A 73 15.34 12.74 4.49
N LEU A 74 14.06 12.50 4.26
CA LEU A 74 13.52 11.19 3.89
C LEU A 74 12.80 11.24 2.55
N LEU A 75 12.81 10.12 1.84
CA LEU A 75 11.93 9.89 0.72
C LEU A 75 10.79 8.98 1.18
N ILE A 76 9.57 9.44 0.98
CA ILE A 76 8.36 8.75 1.41
C ILE A 76 7.37 8.59 0.27
N ALA A 77 6.41 7.70 0.43
CA ALA A 77 5.21 7.65 -0.39
C ALA A 77 3.98 7.40 0.47
N VAL A 78 2.89 8.10 0.16
CA VAL A 78 1.60 7.95 0.82
C VAL A 78 0.61 7.35 -0.16
N THR A 79 0.01 6.21 0.19
CA THR A 79 -0.95 5.48 -0.63
C THR A 79 -2.20 5.08 0.18
N GLY A 80 -3.12 4.35 -0.44
CA GLY A 80 -4.36 3.91 0.21
C GLY A 80 -5.48 4.93 0.04
N ALA A 81 -6.18 5.24 1.12
CA ALA A 81 -7.32 6.13 1.17
C ALA A 81 -7.02 7.55 0.65
N ASP A 82 -8.03 8.20 0.08
CA ASP A 82 -7.92 9.60 -0.35
C ASP A 82 -7.87 10.52 0.88
N ALA A 83 -6.75 11.22 1.07
CA ALA A 83 -6.49 12.09 2.21
C ALA A 83 -5.75 13.36 1.78
N ASP A 84 -5.77 14.38 2.62
CA ASP A 84 -4.89 15.52 2.46
C ASP A 84 -3.51 15.18 3.05
N VAL A 85 -2.48 15.28 2.22
CA VAL A 85 -1.09 15.12 2.62
C VAL A 85 -0.38 16.46 2.50
N THR A 86 0.24 16.91 3.56
CA THR A 86 1.00 18.17 3.56
C THR A 86 2.34 18.04 4.25
N ILE A 87 3.33 18.82 3.81
CA ILE A 87 4.59 19.04 4.52
C ILE A 87 4.66 20.55 4.84
N ASP A 88 4.72 20.90 6.13
CA ASP A 88 4.64 22.27 6.63
C ASP A 88 3.45 23.05 6.00
N GLY A 89 2.28 22.38 5.91
CA GLY A 89 1.07 22.92 5.32
C GLY A 89 1.04 23.00 3.79
N ARG A 90 2.12 22.63 3.09
CA ARG A 90 2.18 22.61 1.63
C ARG A 90 1.65 21.27 1.10
N PRO A 91 0.64 21.26 0.23
CA PRO A 91 0.07 20.03 -0.33
C PRO A 91 1.10 19.17 -1.06
N GLN A 92 1.01 17.86 -0.84
CA GLN A 92 1.82 16.83 -1.50
C GLN A 92 0.94 15.86 -2.27
N GLN A 93 1.52 15.28 -3.34
CA GLN A 93 0.81 14.32 -4.20
C GLN A 93 0.88 12.92 -3.60
N GLN A 94 -0.28 12.29 -3.32
CA GLN A 94 -0.31 10.85 -3.01
C GLN A 94 0.06 9.99 -4.24
N TRP A 95 0.46 8.74 -4.00
CA TRP A 95 0.80 7.73 -5.01
C TRP A 95 2.01 8.10 -5.88
N GLU A 96 2.86 8.98 -5.37
CA GLU A 96 4.14 9.39 -5.95
C GLU A 96 5.19 9.51 -4.84
N PRO A 97 6.49 9.43 -5.16
CA PRO A 97 7.55 9.73 -4.20
C PRO A 97 7.48 11.20 -3.74
N ILE A 98 7.65 11.41 -2.45
CA ILE A 98 7.62 12.72 -1.79
C ILE A 98 8.93 12.90 -1.03
N LEU A 99 9.64 14.02 -1.25
CA LEU A 99 10.74 14.41 -0.39
C LEU A 99 10.19 15.03 0.90
N TRP A 100 10.60 14.48 2.04
CA TRP A 100 10.25 14.98 3.36
C TRP A 100 11.50 15.55 4.03
N PRO A 101 11.66 16.90 4.05
CA PRO A 101 12.86 17.55 4.58
C PRO A 101 13.02 17.38 6.09
N ALA A 102 14.27 17.35 6.55
CA ALA A 102 14.63 17.36 7.97
C ALA A 102 14.00 18.56 8.70
N GLY A 103 13.47 18.32 9.90
CA GLY A 103 12.83 19.33 10.74
C GLY A 103 11.43 19.75 10.31
N SER A 104 10.94 19.32 9.14
CA SER A 104 9.59 19.64 8.68
C SER A 104 8.55 18.64 9.20
N GLN A 105 7.28 19.06 9.28
CA GLN A 105 6.18 18.23 9.72
C GLN A 105 5.39 17.68 8.54
N LEU A 106 5.31 16.35 8.44
CA LEU A 106 4.33 15.66 7.62
C LEU A 106 2.99 15.60 8.36
N ALA A 107 1.91 15.98 7.67
CA ALA A 107 0.56 15.79 8.17
C ALA A 107 -0.30 15.07 7.12
N ILE A 108 -1.04 14.05 7.56
CA ILE A 108 -2.02 13.29 6.78
C ILE A 108 -3.37 13.46 7.49
N THR A 109 -4.29 14.16 6.83
CA THR A 109 -5.53 14.61 7.47
C THR A 109 -6.72 14.44 6.54
N ARG A 110 -7.92 14.61 7.07
CA ARG A 110 -9.18 14.61 6.30
C ARG A 110 -9.28 13.46 5.31
N ILE A 111 -9.19 12.22 5.79
CA ILE A 111 -9.42 11.05 4.95
C ILE A 111 -10.85 11.12 4.37
N ARG A 112 -10.98 11.49 3.09
CA ARG A 112 -12.27 11.74 2.42
C ARG A 112 -12.95 10.45 1.99
N ALA A 113 -12.17 9.52 1.43
CA ALA A 113 -12.69 8.25 0.91
C ALA A 113 -11.68 7.12 1.13
N GLY A 114 -12.17 5.91 1.36
CA GLY A 114 -11.36 4.79 1.86
C GLY A 114 -11.12 4.90 3.37
N LEU A 115 -10.43 3.97 3.96
CA LEU A 115 -10.29 3.83 5.42
C LEU A 115 -8.85 3.86 5.89
N ARG A 116 -7.92 3.29 5.10
CA ARG A 116 -6.53 3.05 5.49
C ARG A 116 -5.56 3.79 4.59
N VAL A 117 -4.63 4.50 5.20
CA VAL A 117 -3.51 5.16 4.53
C VAL A 117 -2.23 4.43 4.91
N TYR A 118 -1.33 4.28 3.96
CA TYR A 118 -0.03 3.64 4.13
C TYR A 118 1.08 4.62 3.82
N LEU A 119 2.00 4.77 4.76
CA LEU A 119 3.19 5.60 4.63
C LEU A 119 4.41 4.68 4.50
N GLY A 120 4.91 4.52 3.29
CA GLY A 120 6.18 3.86 2.98
C GLY A 120 7.34 4.85 3.09
N VAL A 121 8.48 4.36 3.57
CA VAL A 121 9.70 5.15 3.75
C VAL A 121 10.85 4.45 3.05
N HIS A 122 11.67 5.20 2.31
CA HIS A 122 12.90 4.67 1.70
C HIS A 122 13.89 4.27 2.79
N GLY A 123 14.41 3.03 2.71
CA GLY A 123 15.26 2.43 3.73
C GLY A 123 14.55 1.32 4.50
N SER A 124 14.94 1.09 5.73
CA SER A 124 14.40 0.05 6.59
C SER A 124 13.84 0.63 7.88
N VAL A 125 12.53 0.56 8.06
CA VAL A 125 11.88 0.92 9.33
C VAL A 125 12.20 -0.17 10.36
N ARG A 126 12.81 0.21 11.49
CA ARG A 126 13.04 -0.72 12.60
C ARG A 126 11.73 -1.10 13.25
N ALA A 127 11.43 -2.38 13.26
CA ALA A 127 10.21 -2.93 13.81
C ALA A 127 10.51 -4.22 14.58
N PRO A 128 9.84 -4.47 15.71
CA PRO A 128 9.85 -5.81 16.31
C PRO A 128 9.14 -6.79 15.38
N HIS A 129 9.60 -8.05 15.36
CA HIS A 129 9.00 -9.08 14.51
C HIS A 129 8.53 -10.26 15.34
N LEU A 130 7.33 -10.75 15.03
CA LEU A 130 6.77 -12.01 15.51
C LEU A 130 6.53 -12.91 14.30
N LEU A 131 7.21 -14.05 14.24
CA LEU A 131 7.12 -15.01 13.12
C LEU A 131 7.38 -14.34 11.75
N GLY A 132 8.39 -13.46 11.69
CA GLY A 132 8.81 -12.79 10.48
C GLY A 132 7.98 -11.58 10.04
N SER A 133 7.04 -11.11 10.88
CA SER A 133 6.17 -9.96 10.57
C SER A 133 6.09 -8.98 11.72
N CYS A 134 6.04 -7.68 11.42
CA CYS A 134 5.79 -6.63 12.41
C CYS A 134 4.30 -6.34 12.63
N ALA A 135 3.42 -6.99 11.85
CA ALA A 135 1.98 -6.77 11.94
C ALA A 135 1.46 -6.99 13.37
N PRO A 136 0.61 -6.11 13.90
CA PRO A 136 0.03 -6.27 15.23
C PRO A 136 -0.79 -7.56 15.36
N ASP A 137 -0.78 -8.09 16.58
CA ASP A 137 -1.57 -9.24 16.98
C ASP A 137 -2.24 -8.95 18.33
N THR A 138 -3.53 -8.64 18.27
CA THR A 138 -4.29 -8.26 19.47
C THR A 138 -4.53 -9.41 20.44
N VAL A 139 -4.46 -10.66 19.97
CA VAL A 139 -4.63 -11.86 20.82
C VAL A 139 -3.39 -12.10 21.66
N LEU A 140 -2.22 -11.93 21.05
CA LEU A 140 -0.93 -12.09 21.74
C LEU A 140 -0.43 -10.80 22.39
N GLY A 141 -1.11 -9.66 22.21
CA GLY A 141 -0.65 -8.36 22.68
C GLY A 141 0.64 -7.88 21.98
N PHE A 142 0.90 -8.36 20.76
CA PHE A 142 2.08 -7.97 19.97
C PHE A 142 1.75 -6.79 19.07
N GLY A 143 2.69 -5.82 19.00
CA GLY A 143 2.51 -4.57 18.29
C GLY A 143 1.53 -3.64 19.02
N ALA A 144 1.79 -2.37 18.96
CA ALA A 144 0.95 -1.35 19.59
C ALA A 144 0.61 -0.25 18.61
N VAL A 145 -0.45 0.49 18.91
CA VAL A 145 -0.73 1.78 18.29
C VAL A 145 0.31 2.77 18.80
N PHE A 146 0.85 3.60 17.93
CA PHE A 146 1.80 4.63 18.33
C PHE A 146 1.22 5.59 19.37
N ALA A 147 2.07 6.01 20.31
CA ALA A 147 1.78 7.08 21.24
C ALA A 147 2.34 8.42 20.73
N ALA A 148 1.75 9.53 21.19
CA ALA A 148 2.30 10.85 20.90
C ALA A 148 3.70 11.01 21.56
N GLY A 149 4.67 11.50 20.80
CA GLY A 149 6.06 11.62 21.21
C GLY A 149 6.91 10.36 21.00
N GLU A 150 6.31 9.24 20.58
CA GLU A 150 7.04 8.02 20.26
C GLU A 150 7.95 8.24 19.04
N VAL A 151 9.12 7.57 19.06
CA VAL A 151 10.11 7.67 18.00
C VAL A 151 10.22 6.35 17.25
N CYS A 152 10.00 6.42 15.95
CA CYS A 152 10.25 5.34 15.03
C CYS A 152 11.60 5.56 14.35
N HIS A 153 12.45 4.53 14.30
CA HIS A 153 13.78 4.60 13.69
C HIS A 153 13.76 4.04 12.26
N VAL A 154 14.43 4.74 11.36
CA VAL A 154 14.60 4.33 9.96
C VAL A 154 16.08 4.22 9.65
N GLU A 155 16.54 3.08 9.17
CA GLU A 155 17.88 2.91 8.62
C GLU A 155 17.88 3.33 7.14
N VAL A 156 18.69 4.31 6.80
CA VAL A 156 18.77 4.85 5.44
C VAL A 156 20.10 4.42 4.82
N ASP A 157 20.05 3.54 3.83
CA ASP A 157 21.24 2.93 3.21
C ASP A 157 21.95 3.85 2.22
N CYS A 158 21.27 4.86 1.69
CA CYS A 158 21.85 5.79 0.73
C CYS A 158 21.38 7.23 1.03
N PRO A 159 22.13 8.24 0.55
CA PRO A 159 21.69 9.62 0.66
C PRO A 159 20.32 9.75 0.01
N THR A 160 19.40 10.41 0.71
CA THR A 160 18.10 10.74 0.15
C THR A 160 18.34 11.49 -1.16
N ILE A 161 17.79 10.99 -2.25
CA ILE A 161 17.90 11.63 -3.55
C ILE A 161 17.02 12.88 -3.51
N SER A 162 17.63 14.01 -3.16
CA SER A 162 17.01 15.32 -3.28
C SER A 162 17.01 15.72 -4.74
N GLN A 163 15.90 15.50 -5.42
CA GLN A 163 15.76 15.91 -6.81
C GLN A 163 14.57 16.86 -6.94
N PRO A 164 14.78 18.02 -7.61
CA PRO A 164 13.72 18.99 -7.82
C PRO A 164 12.59 18.48 -8.74
N TRP A 165 12.78 17.30 -9.37
CA TRP A 165 11.80 16.68 -10.26
C TRP A 165 10.68 15.95 -9.53
N PHE A 166 10.91 15.47 -8.29
CA PHE A 166 9.85 14.82 -7.52
C PHE A 166 8.74 15.84 -7.21
N GLY A 167 7.52 15.44 -7.50
CA GLY A 167 6.36 16.32 -7.38
C GLY A 167 6.05 17.19 -8.61
N LEU A 168 6.90 17.16 -9.65
CA LEU A 168 6.54 17.83 -10.90
C LEU A 168 5.44 17.08 -11.65
N PRO A 169 4.45 17.77 -12.26
CA PRO A 169 3.30 17.11 -12.89
C PRO A 169 3.61 16.12 -14.01
N PHE A 170 4.77 16.26 -14.67
CA PHE A 170 5.19 15.39 -15.75
C PHE A 170 5.99 14.16 -15.28
N PHE A 171 6.40 14.11 -14.01
CA PHE A 171 7.13 12.96 -13.45
C PHE A 171 6.12 12.03 -12.77
N ARG A 172 5.55 11.11 -13.56
CA ARG A 172 4.55 10.16 -13.08
C ARG A 172 5.06 8.74 -13.20
N LEU A 173 5.03 8.01 -12.09
CA LEU A 173 5.39 6.60 -12.04
C LEU A 173 4.25 5.68 -12.45
N GLY A 174 3.05 6.22 -12.55
CA GLY A 174 1.88 5.51 -13.04
C GLY A 174 1.28 4.53 -12.04
N ALA A 175 1.50 4.73 -10.75
CA ALA A 175 0.76 4.02 -9.72
C ALA A 175 -0.74 4.32 -9.83
N ARG A 176 -1.58 3.30 -9.58
CA ARG A 176 -3.04 3.42 -9.76
C ARG A 176 -3.73 3.24 -8.42
N PRO A 177 -4.36 4.30 -7.88
CA PRO A 177 -5.16 4.20 -6.66
C PRO A 177 -6.42 3.34 -6.89
N HIS A 178 -7.02 2.86 -5.80
CA HIS A 178 -8.36 2.34 -5.85
C HIS A 178 -9.35 3.44 -6.25
N HIS A 179 -10.44 3.04 -6.88
CA HIS A 179 -11.56 3.95 -7.10
C HIS A 179 -12.45 3.92 -5.85
N PHE A 180 -12.64 5.08 -5.23
CA PHE A 180 -13.43 5.26 -4.02
C PHE A 180 -14.75 5.95 -4.35
N ALA A 181 -15.85 5.20 -4.30
CA ALA A 181 -17.19 5.74 -4.56
C ALA A 181 -18.21 5.43 -3.43
N GLY A 182 -17.73 4.88 -2.29
CA GLY A 182 -18.63 4.40 -1.23
C GLY A 182 -19.46 3.15 -1.63
N HIS A 183 -19.18 2.63 -2.83
CA HIS A 183 -19.77 1.40 -3.36
C HIS A 183 -18.66 0.50 -3.88
N TRP A 184 -18.68 -0.78 -3.49
CA TRP A 184 -17.61 -1.74 -3.75
C TRP A 184 -18.15 -2.94 -4.51
N ASP A 185 -17.79 -3.08 -5.80
CA ASP A 185 -17.97 -4.31 -6.56
C ASP A 185 -16.86 -5.29 -6.19
N ILE A 186 -17.23 -6.33 -5.44
CA ILE A 186 -16.28 -7.28 -4.87
C ILE A 186 -16.35 -8.61 -5.60
N PRO A 187 -15.29 -9.00 -6.32
CA PRO A 187 -15.24 -10.29 -7.01
C PRO A 187 -15.10 -11.43 -6.01
N ILE A 188 -15.94 -12.44 -6.17
CA ILE A 188 -15.98 -13.66 -5.36
C ILE A 188 -15.93 -14.89 -6.24
N THR A 189 -15.41 -15.99 -5.71
CA THR A 189 -15.51 -17.35 -6.27
C THR A 189 -16.39 -18.20 -5.37
N ASP A 190 -16.87 -19.33 -5.87
CA ASP A 190 -17.63 -20.29 -5.09
C ASP A 190 -16.84 -20.76 -3.87
N GLY A 191 -17.53 -20.85 -2.75
CA GLY A 191 -17.00 -21.45 -1.52
C GLY A 191 -17.21 -22.98 -1.50
N PRO A 192 -16.49 -23.68 -0.61
CA PRO A 192 -16.56 -25.13 -0.53
C PRO A 192 -17.94 -25.66 -0.11
N ASP A 193 -18.76 -24.82 0.54
CA ASP A 193 -20.08 -25.23 1.06
C ASP A 193 -21.25 -24.62 0.28
N ILE A 194 -20.99 -24.04 -0.89
CA ILE A 194 -22.02 -23.38 -1.70
C ILE A 194 -23.25 -24.27 -1.97
N ALA A 195 -23.03 -25.58 -2.16
CA ALA A 195 -24.12 -26.53 -2.40
C ALA A 195 -25.11 -26.62 -1.25
N GLU A 196 -24.71 -26.31 -0.02
CA GLU A 196 -25.58 -26.36 1.15
C GLU A 196 -26.61 -25.20 1.19
N PHE A 197 -26.41 -24.19 0.37
CA PHE A 197 -27.27 -23.01 0.28
C PHE A 197 -28.33 -23.13 -0.84
N GLY A 198 -28.17 -24.07 -1.79
CA GLY A 198 -29.11 -24.30 -2.87
C GLY A 198 -29.47 -23.01 -3.62
N SER A 199 -30.75 -22.82 -3.96
CA SER A 199 -31.23 -21.64 -4.68
C SER A 199 -31.11 -20.32 -3.90
N THR A 200 -30.79 -20.34 -2.59
CA THR A 200 -30.61 -19.10 -1.81
C THR A 200 -29.30 -18.39 -2.12
N VAL A 201 -28.36 -19.04 -2.82
CA VAL A 201 -27.12 -18.45 -3.32
C VAL A 201 -27.38 -17.20 -4.17
N ASP A 202 -28.44 -17.20 -4.98
CA ASP A 202 -28.80 -16.08 -5.85
C ASP A 202 -29.05 -14.78 -5.06
N ARG A 203 -29.43 -14.90 -3.79
CA ARG A 203 -29.60 -13.74 -2.89
C ARG A 203 -28.31 -13.03 -2.56
N LEU A 204 -27.16 -13.71 -2.68
CA LEU A 204 -25.84 -13.08 -2.49
C LEU A 204 -25.52 -12.09 -3.61
N HIS A 205 -25.91 -12.39 -4.85
CA HIS A 205 -25.42 -11.70 -6.03
C HIS A 205 -26.28 -10.52 -6.48
N GLY A 206 -27.58 -10.54 -6.14
CA GLY A 206 -28.56 -9.58 -6.66
C GLY A 206 -28.72 -8.29 -5.85
N HIS A 207 -28.01 -8.15 -4.74
CA HIS A 207 -28.31 -7.11 -3.75
C HIS A 207 -27.07 -6.38 -3.26
N ASP A 208 -27.26 -5.18 -2.73
CA ASP A 208 -26.25 -4.41 -2.03
C ASP A 208 -26.33 -4.73 -0.53
N TYR A 209 -25.15 -4.76 0.08
CA TYR A 209 -24.98 -4.97 1.51
C TYR A 209 -24.28 -3.76 2.12
N VAL A 210 -24.64 -3.38 3.34
CA VAL A 210 -24.02 -2.27 4.07
C VAL A 210 -22.97 -2.80 5.03
N VAL A 211 -21.79 -2.19 5.02
CA VAL A 211 -20.73 -2.48 5.99
C VAL A 211 -21.17 -2.00 7.37
N GLY A 212 -21.28 -2.91 8.30
CA GLY A 212 -21.73 -2.65 9.67
C GLY A 212 -20.64 -1.99 10.53
N PRO A 213 -21.02 -1.28 11.59
CA PRO A 213 -20.09 -0.56 12.47
C PRO A 213 -19.17 -1.49 13.30
N SER A 214 -19.55 -2.75 13.48
CA SER A 214 -18.72 -3.75 14.18
C SER A 214 -17.66 -4.42 13.29
N SER A 215 -17.46 -3.91 12.05
CA SER A 215 -16.42 -4.38 11.15
C SER A 215 -15.03 -3.97 11.65
N ASN A 216 -14.05 -4.88 11.54
CA ASN A 216 -12.69 -4.65 11.99
C ASN A 216 -11.67 -5.47 11.15
N HIS A 217 -10.43 -5.57 11.63
CA HIS A 217 -9.37 -6.34 10.95
C HIS A 217 -9.60 -7.86 10.92
N ILE A 218 -10.46 -8.41 11.78
CA ILE A 218 -10.83 -9.83 11.81
C ILE A 218 -11.80 -10.15 10.67
N GLY A 219 -12.78 -9.27 10.46
CA GLY A 219 -13.77 -9.44 9.40
C GLY A 219 -14.74 -8.28 9.29
N LEU A 220 -15.38 -8.20 8.12
CA LEU A 220 -16.44 -7.24 7.84
C LEU A 220 -17.77 -7.90 8.08
N ARG A 221 -18.65 -7.21 8.82
CA ARG A 221 -20.04 -7.60 9.03
C ARG A 221 -20.92 -6.82 8.07
N LEU A 222 -21.70 -7.52 7.28
CA LEU A 222 -22.52 -6.93 6.26
C LEU A 222 -24.01 -7.20 6.56
N GLY A 223 -24.78 -6.12 6.67
CA GLY A 223 -26.24 -6.16 6.70
C GLY A 223 -26.82 -5.86 5.31
N ARG A 224 -28.08 -6.19 5.09
CA ARG A 224 -28.78 -5.80 3.85
C ARG A 224 -29.23 -4.35 3.90
N THR A 225 -29.26 -3.71 2.73
CA THR A 225 -29.84 -2.38 2.54
C THR A 225 -31.37 -2.40 2.58
N ASP A 226 -31.97 -3.52 2.21
CA ASP A 226 -33.39 -3.81 2.28
C ASP A 226 -33.65 -4.93 3.32
N GLN A 227 -34.88 -5.09 3.78
CA GLN A 227 -35.25 -6.12 4.75
C GLN A 227 -35.45 -7.50 4.13
N GLY A 228 -34.92 -7.74 2.93
CA GLY A 228 -35.04 -9.03 2.27
C GLY A 228 -34.16 -10.11 2.91
N PRO A 229 -34.47 -11.37 2.70
CA PRO A 229 -33.71 -12.47 3.29
C PRO A 229 -32.29 -12.56 2.70
N ILE A 230 -31.28 -12.81 3.55
CA ILE A 230 -29.94 -13.18 3.15
C ILE A 230 -29.90 -14.65 2.68
N PRO A 231 -28.80 -15.11 2.03
CA PRO A 231 -28.60 -16.54 1.81
C PRO A 231 -28.71 -17.31 3.13
N HIS A 232 -29.32 -18.46 3.10
CA HIS A 232 -29.42 -19.31 4.28
C HIS A 232 -29.16 -20.77 3.90
N ARG A 233 -28.57 -21.48 4.82
CA ARG A 233 -28.26 -22.89 4.70
C ARG A 233 -29.53 -23.74 4.73
N GLN A 234 -29.64 -24.74 3.85
CA GLN A 234 -30.76 -25.66 3.80
C GLN A 234 -30.70 -26.76 4.85
N THR A 235 -29.48 -27.07 5.32
CA THR A 235 -29.23 -28.10 6.35
C THR A 235 -29.00 -27.46 7.72
N ARG A 236 -29.39 -28.15 8.80
CA ARG A 236 -29.14 -27.74 10.18
C ARG A 236 -27.98 -28.50 10.84
N THR A 237 -27.25 -29.30 10.08
CA THR A 237 -26.11 -30.06 10.60
C THR A 237 -25.00 -29.12 11.06
N GLU A 238 -24.44 -29.32 12.23
CA GLU A 238 -23.28 -28.56 12.69
C GLU A 238 -22.09 -28.76 11.74
N VAL A 239 -21.36 -27.69 11.47
CA VAL A 239 -20.09 -27.74 10.75
C VAL A 239 -18.97 -27.84 11.78
N LEU A 240 -18.18 -28.89 11.69
CA LEU A 240 -16.97 -28.99 12.52
C LEU A 240 -15.99 -27.86 12.18
N SER A 241 -15.35 -27.30 13.21
CA SER A 241 -14.29 -26.30 13.01
C SER A 241 -13.21 -26.86 12.11
N ARG A 242 -12.90 -26.12 11.06
CA ARG A 242 -11.88 -26.46 10.05
C ARG A 242 -11.11 -25.22 9.63
N GLY A 243 -9.98 -25.40 8.95
CA GLY A 243 -9.24 -24.29 8.36
C GLY A 243 -10.12 -23.50 7.39
N VAL A 244 -10.12 -22.16 7.54
CA VAL A 244 -10.88 -21.25 6.68
C VAL A 244 -9.95 -20.29 5.95
N PRO A 245 -10.21 -19.99 4.64
CA PRO A 245 -9.40 -19.05 3.89
C PRO A 245 -9.62 -17.60 4.37
N ILE A 246 -8.65 -16.74 4.11
CA ILE A 246 -8.88 -15.29 4.13
C ILE A 246 -9.87 -14.99 3.00
N GLY A 247 -10.88 -14.16 3.28
CA GLY A 247 -11.94 -13.84 2.32
C GLY A 247 -13.12 -14.80 2.36
N ALA A 248 -13.15 -15.77 3.28
CA ALA A 248 -14.34 -16.60 3.47
C ALA A 248 -15.56 -15.71 3.72
N VAL A 249 -16.62 -15.94 2.95
CA VAL A 249 -17.95 -15.35 3.10
C VAL A 249 -18.80 -16.35 3.83
N GLU A 250 -19.05 -16.09 5.07
CA GLU A 250 -19.82 -16.94 5.98
C GLU A 250 -21.18 -16.32 6.28
N VAL A 251 -22.17 -17.17 6.50
CA VAL A 251 -23.50 -16.77 6.96
C VAL A 251 -23.76 -17.45 8.31
N PRO A 252 -23.40 -16.78 9.43
CA PRO A 252 -23.74 -17.26 10.76
C PRO A 252 -25.26 -17.35 10.94
N ALA A 253 -25.71 -17.97 12.03
CA ALA A 253 -27.12 -17.92 12.39
C ALA A 253 -27.52 -16.48 12.72
N GLY A 254 -28.30 -15.84 11.83
CA GLY A 254 -28.70 -14.44 11.95
C GLY A 254 -28.92 -13.78 10.58
N ASP A 255 -29.10 -12.47 10.60
CA ASP A 255 -29.40 -11.66 9.41
C ASP A 255 -28.17 -10.89 8.89
N GLU A 256 -26.97 -11.43 9.07
CA GLU A 256 -25.72 -10.82 8.62
C GLU A 256 -24.85 -11.78 7.80
N ILE A 257 -24.01 -11.20 6.94
CA ILE A 257 -22.93 -11.89 6.25
C ILE A 257 -21.62 -11.47 6.91
N LEU A 258 -20.74 -12.42 7.17
CA LEU A 258 -19.41 -12.20 7.71
C LEU A 258 -18.36 -12.49 6.63
N ILE A 259 -17.52 -11.50 6.31
CA ILE A 259 -16.36 -11.71 5.44
C ILE A 259 -15.12 -11.77 6.32
N LEU A 260 -14.49 -12.92 6.43
CA LEU A 260 -13.26 -13.09 7.20
C LEU A 260 -12.09 -12.38 6.52
N HIS A 261 -11.36 -11.56 7.28
CA HIS A 261 -10.19 -10.85 6.77
C HIS A 261 -8.90 -11.35 7.44
N ARG A 262 -7.78 -10.64 7.30
CA ARG A 262 -6.43 -11.11 7.66
C ARG A 262 -6.21 -11.33 9.16
N GLY A 263 -6.97 -10.66 10.02
CA GLY A 263 -6.95 -10.86 11.48
C GLY A 263 -7.83 -12.02 11.98
N ARG A 264 -8.43 -12.81 11.07
CA ARG A 264 -9.30 -13.92 11.44
C ARG A 264 -8.57 -15.02 12.21
N GLY A 265 -9.30 -15.77 13.00
CA GLY A 265 -8.87 -17.08 13.47
C GLY A 265 -8.59 -18.02 12.29
N VAL A 266 -7.64 -18.95 12.46
CA VAL A 266 -7.23 -19.87 11.39
C VAL A 266 -8.32 -20.91 11.08
N THR A 267 -9.18 -21.18 12.07
CA THR A 267 -10.30 -22.11 11.96
C THR A 267 -11.61 -21.42 12.27
N ALA A 268 -12.70 -21.88 11.65
CA ALA A 268 -14.07 -21.50 11.95
C ALA A 268 -15.01 -22.70 11.74
N GLY A 269 -16.20 -22.62 12.36
CA GLY A 269 -17.25 -23.65 12.29
C GLY A 269 -18.47 -23.20 11.51
N TYR A 270 -18.38 -22.14 10.68
CA TYR A 270 -19.46 -21.72 9.80
C TYR A 270 -19.22 -22.20 8.37
N PRO A 271 -20.32 -22.50 7.63
CA PRO A 271 -20.20 -22.84 6.23
C PRO A 271 -19.75 -21.65 5.40
N VAL A 272 -18.81 -21.89 4.48
CA VAL A 272 -18.24 -20.90 3.58
C VAL A 272 -18.98 -20.94 2.25
N LEU A 273 -19.83 -19.93 2.04
CA LEU A 273 -20.67 -19.80 0.84
C LEU A 273 -19.85 -19.37 -0.39
N ALA A 274 -18.94 -18.44 -0.21
CA ALA A 274 -18.11 -17.86 -1.24
C ALA A 274 -16.74 -17.49 -0.67
N VAL A 275 -15.79 -17.17 -1.54
CA VAL A 275 -14.49 -16.65 -1.14
C VAL A 275 -14.17 -15.38 -1.95
N VAL A 276 -13.92 -14.29 -1.25
CA VAL A 276 -13.48 -13.03 -1.87
C VAL A 276 -12.10 -13.22 -2.50
N THR A 277 -11.93 -12.77 -3.74
CA THR A 277 -10.64 -12.85 -4.42
C THR A 277 -9.59 -11.97 -3.75
N THR A 278 -8.30 -12.26 -3.94
CA THR A 278 -7.19 -11.47 -3.35
C THR A 278 -7.27 -9.98 -3.73
N VAL A 279 -7.64 -9.67 -4.97
CA VAL A 279 -7.84 -8.28 -5.43
C VAL A 279 -9.04 -7.64 -4.73
N GLY A 280 -10.12 -8.40 -4.54
CA GLY A 280 -11.31 -7.96 -3.81
C GLY A 280 -11.02 -7.65 -2.34
N LEU A 281 -10.16 -8.46 -1.70
CA LEU A 281 -9.75 -8.25 -0.30
C LEU A 281 -9.05 -6.91 -0.10
N SER A 282 -8.13 -6.53 -0.98
CA SER A 282 -7.47 -5.22 -0.89
C SER A 282 -8.48 -4.06 -0.96
N ARG A 283 -9.49 -4.18 -1.82
CA ARG A 283 -10.58 -3.18 -1.90
C ARG A 283 -11.41 -3.15 -0.60
N LEU A 284 -11.79 -4.31 -0.08
CA LEU A 284 -12.53 -4.41 1.19
C LEU A 284 -11.72 -3.85 2.37
N GLY A 285 -10.38 -3.90 2.32
CA GLY A 285 -9.51 -3.23 3.27
C GLY A 285 -9.73 -1.72 3.37
N GLN A 286 -10.38 -1.12 2.37
CA GLN A 286 -10.71 0.31 2.33
C GLN A 286 -12.18 0.63 2.62
N ALA A 287 -13.04 -0.37 2.74
CA ALA A 287 -14.46 -0.17 2.99
C ALA A 287 -14.71 0.36 4.40
N ARG A 288 -15.58 1.37 4.52
CA ARG A 288 -15.99 2.02 5.77
C ARG A 288 -17.31 1.46 6.26
N PRO A 289 -17.61 1.53 7.56
CA PRO A 289 -18.97 1.43 8.04
C PRO A 289 -19.89 2.41 7.30
N GLY A 290 -20.99 1.88 6.75
CA GLY A 290 -21.94 2.65 5.93
C GLY A 290 -21.71 2.55 4.42
N ASP A 291 -20.53 2.13 3.96
CA ASP A 291 -20.31 1.83 2.54
C ASP A 291 -21.14 0.63 2.10
N THR A 292 -21.43 0.54 0.82
CA THR A 292 -22.15 -0.60 0.22
C THR A 292 -21.19 -1.55 -0.50
N VAL A 293 -21.50 -2.85 -0.44
CA VAL A 293 -20.79 -3.95 -1.08
C VAL A 293 -21.75 -4.72 -1.96
N ARG A 294 -21.38 -4.93 -3.21
CA ARG A 294 -22.04 -5.85 -4.13
C ARG A 294 -21.09 -6.99 -4.50
N PHE A 295 -21.55 -8.21 -4.35
CA PHE A 295 -20.75 -9.37 -4.75
C PHE A 295 -20.92 -9.66 -6.23
N ARG A 296 -19.81 -9.87 -6.91
CA ARG A 296 -19.75 -10.22 -8.33
C ARG A 296 -19.07 -11.59 -8.51
N PRO A 297 -19.83 -12.63 -8.86
CA PRO A 297 -19.26 -13.94 -9.13
C PRO A 297 -18.25 -13.88 -10.29
N VAL A 298 -17.11 -14.52 -10.11
CA VAL A 298 -16.08 -14.67 -11.15
C VAL A 298 -15.53 -16.08 -11.15
N SER A 299 -15.05 -16.54 -12.30
CA SER A 299 -14.33 -17.80 -12.35
C SER A 299 -12.97 -17.71 -11.65
N THR A 300 -12.46 -18.84 -11.17
CA THR A 300 -11.09 -18.93 -10.62
C THR A 300 -10.05 -18.45 -11.63
N ALA A 301 -10.23 -18.76 -12.92
CA ALA A 301 -9.35 -18.29 -13.98
C ALA A 301 -9.32 -16.74 -14.09
N THR A 302 -10.49 -16.11 -13.99
CA THR A 302 -10.61 -14.63 -13.96
C THR A 302 -9.92 -14.07 -12.72
N ALA A 303 -10.16 -14.64 -11.54
CA ALA A 303 -9.55 -14.21 -10.29
C ALA A 303 -8.00 -14.28 -10.35
N ILE A 304 -7.46 -15.35 -10.91
CA ILE A 304 -6.01 -15.52 -11.13
C ILE A 304 -5.47 -14.48 -12.12
N ALA A 305 -6.18 -14.25 -13.23
CA ALA A 305 -5.79 -13.26 -14.23
C ALA A 305 -5.76 -11.83 -13.66
N ASP A 306 -6.75 -11.48 -12.82
CA ASP A 306 -6.82 -10.19 -12.15
C ASP A 306 -5.65 -9.99 -11.17
N LEU A 307 -5.33 -11.01 -10.39
CA LEU A 307 -4.18 -10.99 -9.47
C LEU A 307 -2.86 -10.83 -10.22
N ARG A 308 -2.66 -11.58 -11.30
CA ARG A 308 -1.46 -11.48 -12.14
C ARG A 308 -1.30 -10.08 -12.75
N ARG A 309 -2.41 -9.45 -13.20
CA ARG A 309 -2.37 -8.07 -13.70
C ARG A 309 -1.97 -7.08 -12.62
N GLN A 310 -2.48 -7.24 -11.40
CA GLN A 310 -2.12 -6.39 -10.28
C GLN A 310 -0.64 -6.55 -9.90
N GLN A 311 -0.14 -7.78 -9.86
CA GLN A 311 1.29 -8.07 -9.60
C GLN A 311 2.20 -7.53 -10.71
N ALA A 312 1.83 -7.72 -11.97
CA ALA A 312 2.56 -7.15 -13.11
C ALA A 312 2.62 -5.62 -13.02
N HIS A 313 1.52 -4.97 -12.66
CA HIS A 313 1.50 -3.52 -12.48
C HIS A 313 2.42 -3.05 -11.34
N LEU A 314 2.42 -3.72 -10.19
CA LEU A 314 3.38 -3.45 -9.09
C LEU A 314 4.83 -3.61 -9.57
N HIS A 315 5.12 -4.68 -10.30
CA HIS A 315 6.46 -4.93 -10.86
C HIS A 315 6.88 -3.84 -11.84
N ASP A 316 6.00 -3.43 -12.75
CA ASP A 316 6.26 -2.38 -13.74
C ASP A 316 6.54 -1.02 -13.09
N VAL A 317 5.77 -0.66 -12.06
CA VAL A 317 6.02 0.55 -11.26
C VAL A 317 7.38 0.44 -10.58
N GLY A 318 7.68 -0.68 -9.92
CA GLY A 318 8.96 -0.92 -9.27
C GLY A 318 10.15 -0.84 -10.23
N THR A 319 9.99 -1.31 -11.46
CA THR A 319 11.03 -1.19 -12.50
C THR A 319 11.24 0.27 -12.90
N ARG A 320 10.16 1.05 -13.10
CA ARG A 320 10.26 2.49 -13.39
C ARG A 320 10.92 3.26 -12.25
N VAL A 321 10.56 2.94 -11.00
CA VAL A 321 11.16 3.54 -9.80
C VAL A 321 12.67 3.26 -9.78
N ARG A 322 13.10 2.00 -9.87
CA ARG A 322 14.51 1.64 -9.86
C ARG A 322 15.28 2.33 -11.00
N THR A 323 14.72 2.38 -12.21
CA THR A 323 15.33 3.08 -13.35
C THR A 323 15.49 4.58 -13.06
N ALA A 324 14.45 5.23 -12.52
CA ALA A 324 14.51 6.64 -12.16
C ALA A 324 15.60 6.91 -11.11
N PHE A 325 15.67 6.10 -10.05
CA PHE A 325 16.68 6.23 -8.99
C PHE A 325 18.11 6.00 -9.52
N THR A 326 18.31 4.97 -10.35
CA THR A 326 19.64 4.69 -10.96
C THR A 326 20.09 5.82 -11.86
N SER A 327 19.19 6.35 -12.71
CA SER A 327 19.50 7.46 -13.62
C SER A 327 19.87 8.73 -12.86
N LEU A 328 19.18 9.01 -11.75
CA LEU A 328 19.44 10.17 -10.90
C LEU A 328 20.77 10.04 -10.14
N ALA A 329 21.10 8.85 -9.64
CA ALA A 329 22.39 8.58 -8.99
C ALA A 329 23.58 8.81 -9.95
N SER A 330 23.44 8.45 -11.24
CA SER A 330 24.48 8.66 -12.25
C SER A 330 24.70 10.14 -12.58
N LEU A 331 23.68 11.00 -12.44
CA LEU A 331 23.79 12.44 -12.65
C LEU A 331 24.48 13.16 -11.49
N ASN A 332 24.40 12.61 -10.28
CA ASN A 332 25.01 13.17 -9.08
C ASN A 332 26.43 12.66 -8.79
N SER A 333 26.97 11.75 -9.60
CA SER A 333 28.35 11.30 -9.45
C SER A 333 29.32 12.43 -9.85
N PRO A 334 30.27 12.84 -8.98
CA PRO A 334 31.17 13.97 -9.26
C PRO A 334 32.24 13.70 -10.33
N THR A 335 32.11 12.63 -11.10
CA THR A 335 33.05 12.25 -12.16
C THR A 335 32.52 12.57 -13.55
N ARG A 336 32.38 13.87 -13.85
CA ARG A 336 32.66 14.39 -15.19
C ARG A 336 33.53 15.62 -15.02
N SER A 337 34.86 15.45 -15.22
CA SER A 337 35.76 16.55 -15.58
C SER A 337 35.06 17.34 -16.69
N PRO A 338 35.05 18.67 -16.61
CA PRO A 338 34.53 19.46 -17.72
C PRO A 338 35.29 19.03 -18.97
N LEU A 339 34.58 18.63 -20.01
CA LEU A 339 35.14 18.49 -21.35
C LEU A 339 35.93 19.75 -21.61
N SER A 340 37.26 19.60 -21.71
CA SER A 340 38.16 20.65 -22.15
C SER A 340 37.58 21.19 -23.45
N ALA A 341 37.16 22.43 -23.43
CA ALA A 341 36.77 23.11 -24.66
C ALA A 341 37.92 22.99 -25.68
N PRO A 342 37.66 22.64 -26.92
CA PRO A 342 38.69 22.63 -27.94
C PRO A 342 39.27 24.06 -28.03
N GLN A 343 40.56 24.20 -27.76
CA GLN A 343 41.26 25.45 -28.00
C GLN A 343 41.16 25.76 -29.48
N LEU A 344 40.41 26.78 -29.83
CA LEU A 344 40.47 27.42 -31.13
C LEU A 344 41.89 27.97 -31.30
N GLN A 345 42.71 27.31 -32.10
CA GLN A 345 43.98 27.83 -32.56
C GLN A 345 43.66 29.05 -33.44
N SER A 346 44.13 30.22 -32.98
CA SER A 346 44.12 31.44 -33.78
C SER A 346 44.99 31.28 -35.03
N PRO A 347 44.55 31.71 -36.20
CA PRO A 347 45.36 31.71 -37.39
C PRO A 347 46.54 32.69 -37.20
N THR A 348 47.78 32.22 -37.23
CA THR A 348 48.98 33.05 -37.31
C THR A 348 49.04 33.71 -38.69
N ASP A 349 48.92 35.02 -38.67
CA ASP A 349 49.11 35.92 -39.79
C ASP A 349 50.60 35.92 -40.20
N HIS A 350 51.01 35.25 -41.28
CA HIS A 350 52.27 35.40 -41.98
C HIS A 350 52.05 36.32 -43.15
N ARG A 351 52.21 37.64 -42.91
CA ARG A 351 52.52 38.61 -43.94
C ARG A 351 54.01 38.59 -44.13
N THR A 352 54.53 38.06 -45.24
CA THR A 352 55.83 38.37 -45.82
C THR A 352 55.63 39.41 -46.93
N VAL A 353 56.21 40.55 -46.66
CA VAL A 353 56.49 41.65 -47.62
C VAL A 353 57.44 41.17 -48.64
N GLY A 354 57.17 41.25 -49.95
CA GLY A 354 58.06 41.07 -51.07
C GLY A 354 57.94 42.29 -51.98
N GLU A 355 59.06 42.94 -52.11
CA GLU A 355 59.26 44.17 -52.90
C GLU A 355 59.05 44.00 -54.41
N PRO A 356 58.94 45.11 -55.15
CA PRO A 356 58.57 45.11 -56.52
C PRO A 356 59.82 45.06 -57.43
N HIS A 357 59.82 44.28 -58.51
CA HIS A 357 60.77 44.44 -59.60
C HIS A 357 60.02 44.94 -60.85
N GLU A 358 60.49 46.11 -61.31
CA GLU A 358 60.25 46.72 -62.60
C GLU A 358 60.78 45.83 -63.75
N LEU A 359 60.22 46.09 -64.89
CA LEU A 359 60.80 46.20 -66.23
C LEU A 359 60.13 45.34 -67.30
N HIS A 360 59.76 46.08 -68.23
CA HIS A 360 59.55 46.22 -69.69
C HIS A 360 58.26 45.74 -70.26
#